data_0e685fce4396fe811e340dd721d798c5
#
_entry.id   0e685fce4396fe811e340dd721d798c5
#
_cell.length_a   1.000
_cell.length_b   1.000
_cell.length_c   1.000
_cell.angle_alpha   90.00
_cell.angle_beta   90.00
_cell.angle_gamma   90.00
#
_symmetry.space_group_name_H-M   'P 1'
#
loop_
_entity.id
_entity.type
_entity.pdbx_description
1 polymer ?
#
loop_
_entity_poly.entity_id
_entity_poly.type
_entity_poly.pdbx_seq_one_letter_code
_entity_poly.pdbx_strand_id
1 'polypeptide(L)'
;KLKDMGVNSVRCSHNPPDEALLDLCDELGFYVMDEAFDEWRLMKAKEIGSNTHESHGYSMYFDACHEWDLKTMLYRDRNHPGIVLWSIGNEIPEEVVVGGEELAVELSGYCHTIDPTRKVTLAHDQIAAEPYSARDAFMDKIDVVGYNYVGRWRERAELLYDADREEHLDRCVIGTENPSAGYIRSDYNFEVDPGSFWNKPYYTAAVTVGKLLRYTMVHDFVVGDYMWTGIDYLGEANWPQRSAGCGCLDTCGFEKDAFYFYRSVWNQKEKFAYLCPHWNLKLEKGTV
;
A
#
# COMPACT_ATOMS: atom_id res chain seq x y z
N LYS A 1 -10.35 5.83 15.11
CA LYS A 1 -10.59 6.63 13.88
C LYS A 1 -10.60 5.78 12.62
N LEU A 2 -9.58 4.95 12.33
CA LEU A 2 -9.61 4.08 11.13
C LEU A 2 -10.84 3.17 11.14
N LYS A 3 -11.22 2.61 12.29
CA LYS A 3 -12.45 1.85 12.43
C LYS A 3 -13.70 2.68 12.15
N ASP A 4 -13.74 3.94 12.60
CA ASP A 4 -14.83 4.88 12.32
C ASP A 4 -14.91 5.25 10.85
N MET A 5 -13.78 5.26 10.15
CA MET A 5 -13.72 5.43 8.70
C MET A 5 -14.31 4.23 7.94
N GLY A 6 -14.39 3.06 8.60
CA GLY A 6 -14.89 1.82 8.01
C GLY A 6 -13.79 0.87 7.55
N VAL A 7 -12.52 1.16 7.88
CA VAL A 7 -11.39 0.24 7.63
C VAL A 7 -11.62 -1.07 8.36
N ASN A 8 -11.39 -2.18 7.68
CA ASN A 8 -11.50 -3.53 8.23
C ASN A 8 -10.19 -4.30 8.26
N SER A 9 -9.15 -3.79 7.60
CA SER A 9 -7.84 -4.44 7.54
C SER A 9 -6.69 -3.42 7.63
N VAL A 10 -5.55 -3.86 8.15
CA VAL A 10 -4.31 -3.08 8.28
C VAL A 10 -3.18 -3.87 7.64
N ARG A 11 -2.37 -3.23 6.82
CA ARG A 11 -1.07 -3.74 6.37
C ARG A 11 0.02 -3.08 7.19
N CYS A 12 0.89 -3.90 7.77
CA CYS A 12 2.01 -3.47 8.60
C CYS A 12 3.23 -3.13 7.74
N SER A 13 3.16 -2.05 7.01
CA SER A 13 4.20 -1.62 6.06
C SER A 13 5.37 -0.94 6.79
N HIS A 14 6.60 -1.28 6.51
CA HIS A 14 7.09 -2.42 5.72
C HIS A 14 8.05 -3.22 6.62
N ASN A 15 7.65 -3.50 7.84
CA ASN A 15 8.44 -4.17 8.87
C ASN A 15 7.51 -4.87 9.85
N PRO A 16 8.01 -5.87 10.59
CA PRO A 16 7.24 -6.50 11.66
C PRO A 16 6.68 -5.47 12.64
N PRO A 17 5.37 -5.51 12.93
CA PRO A 17 4.74 -4.55 13.81
C PRO A 17 5.11 -4.75 15.29
N ASP A 18 4.81 -3.75 16.09
CA ASP A 18 4.78 -3.90 17.54
C ASP A 18 3.64 -4.86 17.94
N GLU A 19 3.89 -5.74 18.92
CA GLU A 19 2.90 -6.71 19.42
C GLU A 19 1.62 -6.02 19.91
N ALA A 20 1.74 -4.83 20.53
CA ALA A 20 0.58 -4.07 20.98
C ALA A 20 -0.33 -3.62 19.82
N LEU A 21 0.21 -3.44 18.60
CA LEU A 21 -0.62 -3.17 17.43
C LEU A 21 -1.45 -4.41 17.05
N LEU A 22 -0.85 -5.59 17.10
CA LEU A 22 -1.55 -6.85 16.80
C LEU A 22 -2.63 -7.14 17.84
N ASP A 23 -2.33 -6.96 19.14
CA ASP A 23 -3.32 -7.07 20.21
C ASP A 23 -4.52 -6.14 20.00
N LEU A 24 -4.25 -4.88 19.64
CA LEU A 24 -5.31 -3.91 19.33
C LEU A 24 -6.09 -4.27 18.07
N CYS A 25 -5.44 -4.83 17.06
CA CYS A 25 -6.13 -5.31 15.86
C CYS A 25 -7.09 -6.46 16.19
N ASP A 26 -6.66 -7.41 17.01
CA ASP A 26 -7.51 -8.50 17.50
C ASP A 26 -8.69 -7.98 18.32
N GLU A 27 -8.43 -7.07 19.29
CA GLU A 27 -9.47 -6.46 20.12
C GLU A 27 -10.50 -5.69 19.31
N LEU A 28 -10.05 -4.91 18.33
CA LEU A 28 -10.91 -4.06 17.50
C LEU A 28 -11.50 -4.78 16.30
N GLY A 29 -11.10 -6.02 16.03
CA GLY A 29 -11.56 -6.83 14.93
C GLY A 29 -11.09 -6.30 13.57
N PHE A 30 -9.80 -6.01 13.46
CA PHE A 30 -9.13 -5.77 12.18
C PHE A 30 -8.51 -7.06 11.66
N TYR A 31 -8.57 -7.25 10.36
CA TYR A 31 -7.67 -8.17 9.67
C TYR A 31 -6.30 -7.53 9.52
N VAL A 32 -5.25 -8.35 9.47
CA VAL A 32 -3.87 -7.87 9.38
C VAL A 32 -3.15 -8.60 8.24
N MET A 33 -2.48 -7.83 7.42
CA MET A 33 -1.40 -8.29 6.57
C MET A 33 -0.09 -7.95 7.29
N ASP A 34 0.55 -8.97 7.83
CA ASP A 34 1.78 -8.82 8.60
C ASP A 34 2.99 -8.92 7.66
N GLU A 35 3.85 -7.89 7.67
CA GLU A 35 4.89 -7.72 6.66
C GLU A 35 6.29 -7.69 7.28
N ALA A 36 7.21 -8.47 6.68
CA ALA A 36 8.55 -8.64 7.20
C ALA A 36 9.57 -7.61 6.69
N PHE A 37 9.59 -7.34 5.37
CA PHE A 37 10.72 -6.65 4.74
C PHE A 37 10.29 -5.56 3.77
N ASP A 38 10.95 -4.40 3.86
CA ASP A 38 10.85 -3.34 2.85
C ASP A 38 11.81 -3.58 1.66
N GLU A 39 12.91 -4.26 1.88
CA GLU A 39 13.89 -4.65 0.84
C GLU A 39 14.52 -5.99 1.20
N TRP A 40 15.01 -6.68 0.16
CA TRP A 40 15.75 -7.92 0.35
C TRP A 40 17.26 -7.70 0.21
N ARG A 41 17.91 -8.57 -0.57
CA ARG A 41 19.36 -8.54 -0.80
C ARG A 41 19.80 -7.32 -1.59
N LEU A 42 19.00 -6.90 -2.57
CA LEU A 42 19.29 -5.72 -3.36
C LEU A 42 18.71 -4.48 -2.67
N MET A 43 19.54 -3.45 -2.59
CA MET A 43 19.13 -2.20 -1.95
C MET A 43 18.13 -1.43 -2.79
N LYS A 44 17.15 -0.82 -2.14
CA LYS A 44 16.39 0.29 -2.69
C LYS A 44 17.22 1.56 -2.69
N ALA A 45 17.06 2.41 -3.72
CA ALA A 45 17.67 3.73 -3.75
C ALA A 45 17.02 4.64 -2.69
N LYS A 46 17.55 4.58 -1.47
CA LYS A 46 17.09 5.44 -0.36
C LYS A 46 18.01 6.65 -0.25
N GLU A 47 17.44 7.84 -0.36
CA GLU A 47 18.19 9.09 -0.20
C GLU A 47 18.38 9.41 1.28
N ILE A 48 19.63 9.35 1.74
CA ILE A 48 20.01 9.89 3.05
C ILE A 48 20.98 11.05 2.81
N GLY A 49 20.50 12.27 2.93
CA GLY A 49 21.26 13.47 2.62
C GLY A 49 21.53 13.59 1.12
N SER A 50 22.81 13.85 0.74
CA SER A 50 23.22 13.98 -0.66
C SER A 50 23.83 12.70 -1.27
N ASN A 51 23.87 11.59 -0.51
CA ASN A 51 24.49 10.33 -0.94
C ASN A 51 23.42 9.29 -1.26
N THR A 52 23.12 9.13 -2.54
CA THR A 52 22.08 8.23 -3.07
C THR A 52 22.58 6.83 -3.41
N HIS A 53 23.86 6.52 -3.20
CA HIS A 53 24.48 5.28 -3.71
C HIS A 53 24.97 4.31 -2.63
N GLU A 54 24.81 4.65 -1.35
CA GLU A 54 25.16 3.75 -0.27
C GLU A 54 23.91 3.07 0.30
N SER A 55 23.99 1.78 0.53
CA SER A 55 22.91 1.07 1.23
C SER A 55 22.89 1.50 2.69
N HIS A 56 21.73 1.92 3.16
CA HIS A 56 21.45 2.22 4.55
C HIS A 56 20.23 1.46 5.08
N GLY A 57 19.76 0.50 4.29
CA GLY A 57 18.59 -0.29 4.57
C GLY A 57 18.91 -1.71 5.08
N TYR A 58 17.86 -2.51 5.14
CA TYR A 58 17.93 -3.89 5.61
C TYR A 58 18.77 -4.80 4.69
N SER A 59 18.90 -4.46 3.42
CA SER A 59 19.73 -5.19 2.45
C SER A 59 21.16 -5.47 2.94
N MET A 60 21.72 -4.57 3.77
CA MET A 60 23.03 -4.77 4.39
C MET A 60 23.11 -5.99 5.32
N TYR A 61 21.99 -6.41 5.87
CA TYR A 61 21.87 -7.47 6.87
C TYR A 61 21.12 -8.68 6.33
N PHE A 62 20.49 -8.55 5.17
CA PHE A 62 19.55 -9.53 4.64
C PHE A 62 20.13 -10.95 4.62
N ASP A 63 21.29 -11.14 3.98
CA ASP A 63 21.90 -12.46 3.85
C ASP A 63 22.23 -13.13 5.20
N ALA A 64 22.51 -12.33 6.23
CA ALA A 64 22.85 -12.84 7.55
C ALA A 64 21.62 -13.03 8.47
N CYS A 65 20.55 -12.28 8.24
CA CYS A 65 19.47 -12.14 9.23
C CYS A 65 18.08 -12.56 8.74
N HIS A 66 17.80 -12.54 7.43
CA HIS A 66 16.44 -12.68 6.89
C HIS A 66 15.70 -13.95 7.37
N GLU A 67 16.40 -15.09 7.40
CA GLU A 67 15.80 -16.34 7.86
C GLU A 67 15.39 -16.26 9.34
N TRP A 68 16.29 -15.75 10.16
CA TRP A 68 16.04 -15.60 11.59
C TRP A 68 14.91 -14.58 11.86
N ASP A 69 14.97 -13.43 11.23
CA ASP A 69 14.03 -12.34 11.44
C ASP A 69 12.63 -12.74 10.97
N LEU A 70 12.49 -13.31 9.77
CA LEU A 70 11.20 -13.78 9.27
C LEU A 70 10.62 -14.88 10.18
N LYS A 71 11.42 -15.87 10.56
CA LYS A 71 10.96 -16.95 11.45
C LYS A 71 10.57 -16.42 12.82
N THR A 72 11.31 -15.44 13.34
CA THR A 72 11.00 -14.80 14.63
C THR A 72 9.65 -14.09 14.57
N MET A 73 9.38 -13.30 13.52
CA MET A 73 8.07 -12.69 13.30
C MET A 73 6.97 -13.75 13.27
N LEU A 74 7.12 -14.78 12.42
CA LEU A 74 6.12 -15.83 12.26
C LEU A 74 5.83 -16.56 13.59
N TYR A 75 6.84 -16.92 14.35
CA TYR A 75 6.67 -17.61 15.65
C TYR A 75 6.02 -16.71 16.69
N ARG A 76 6.35 -15.42 16.72
CA ARG A 76 5.77 -14.44 17.61
C ARG A 76 4.29 -14.23 17.30
N ASP A 77 3.96 -14.03 16.03
CA ASP A 77 2.69 -13.41 15.61
C ASP A 77 1.62 -14.42 15.16
N ARG A 78 1.99 -15.65 14.81
CA ARG A 78 1.05 -16.66 14.26
C ARG A 78 -0.19 -16.98 15.11
N ASN A 79 -0.17 -16.63 16.39
CA ASN A 79 -1.31 -16.87 17.28
C ASN A 79 -2.32 -15.71 17.29
N HIS A 80 -2.05 -14.60 16.59
CA HIS A 80 -3.01 -13.52 16.39
C HIS A 80 -4.07 -13.92 15.35
N PRO A 81 -5.35 -14.06 15.75
CA PRO A 81 -6.39 -14.48 14.81
C PRO A 81 -6.71 -13.41 13.75
N GLY A 82 -6.37 -12.15 13.99
CA GLY A 82 -6.52 -11.07 13.03
C GLY A 82 -5.60 -11.18 11.82
N ILE A 83 -4.44 -11.83 11.94
CA ILE A 83 -3.53 -12.00 10.80
C ILE A 83 -4.15 -12.95 9.78
N VAL A 84 -4.28 -12.49 8.54
CA VAL A 84 -4.85 -13.26 7.43
C VAL A 84 -3.86 -13.53 6.30
N LEU A 85 -2.82 -12.71 6.19
CA LEU A 85 -1.77 -12.83 5.18
C LEU A 85 -0.39 -12.55 5.79
N TRP A 86 0.60 -13.31 5.34
CA TRP A 86 2.01 -13.00 5.54
C TRP A 86 2.56 -12.29 4.32
N SER A 87 3.12 -11.11 4.47
CA SER A 87 3.78 -10.39 3.39
C SER A 87 5.31 -10.49 3.56
N ILE A 88 5.98 -10.95 2.51
CA ILE A 88 7.41 -11.23 2.55
C ILE A 88 8.27 -10.12 1.95
N GLY A 89 7.66 -9.06 1.44
CA GLY A 89 8.41 -7.94 0.88
C GLY A 89 7.56 -6.86 0.26
N ASN A 90 8.17 -5.69 0.07
CA ASN A 90 7.57 -4.53 -0.55
C ASN A 90 8.44 -3.99 -1.66
N GLU A 91 7.92 -3.91 -2.89
CA GLU A 91 8.58 -3.25 -4.03
C GLU A 91 10.07 -3.61 -4.15
N ILE A 92 10.37 -4.88 -3.99
CA ILE A 92 11.75 -5.36 -3.93
C ILE A 92 12.43 -5.32 -5.29
N PRO A 93 13.70 -4.89 -5.39
CA PRO A 93 14.40 -4.85 -6.67
C PRO A 93 14.59 -6.22 -7.34
N GLU A 94 14.52 -7.31 -6.59
CA GLU A 94 14.62 -8.67 -7.09
C GLU A 94 13.50 -9.07 -8.06
N GLU A 95 12.39 -8.33 -8.08
CA GLU A 95 11.28 -8.56 -9.02
C GLU A 95 11.72 -8.52 -10.49
N VAL A 96 12.75 -7.71 -10.81
CA VAL A 96 13.26 -7.53 -12.18
C VAL A 96 14.54 -8.33 -12.48
N VAL A 97 15.08 -9.02 -11.48
CA VAL A 97 16.36 -9.73 -11.61
C VAL A 97 16.13 -11.24 -11.76
N VAL A 98 16.84 -11.87 -12.68
CA VAL A 98 16.84 -13.33 -12.83
C VAL A 98 17.37 -13.97 -11.57
N GLY A 99 16.64 -14.93 -11.00
CA GLY A 99 16.99 -15.59 -9.73
C GLY A 99 16.30 -14.95 -8.50
N GLY A 100 15.57 -13.83 -8.66
CA GLY A 100 14.79 -13.26 -7.57
C GLY A 100 13.63 -14.15 -7.14
N GLU A 101 13.06 -14.91 -8.08
CA GLU A 101 11.99 -15.89 -7.83
C GLU A 101 12.41 -17.02 -6.89
N GLU A 102 13.68 -17.40 -6.89
CA GLU A 102 14.21 -18.45 -5.99
C GLU A 102 14.16 -17.99 -4.53
N LEU A 103 14.46 -16.73 -4.29
CA LEU A 103 14.36 -16.12 -2.96
C LEU A 103 12.91 -15.99 -2.49
N ALA A 104 11.99 -15.66 -3.40
CA ALA A 104 10.56 -15.65 -3.11
C ALA A 104 10.06 -17.05 -2.68
N VAL A 105 10.52 -18.11 -3.34
CA VAL A 105 10.22 -19.50 -2.98
C VAL A 105 10.79 -19.86 -1.61
N GLU A 106 12.01 -19.42 -1.32
CA GLU A 106 12.65 -19.68 -0.02
C GLU A 106 11.86 -19.03 1.12
N LEU A 107 11.57 -17.73 1.02
CA LEU A 107 10.85 -16.98 2.05
C LEU A 107 9.40 -17.47 2.22
N SER A 108 8.70 -17.74 1.12
CA SER A 108 7.36 -18.36 1.17
C SER A 108 7.41 -19.74 1.82
N GLY A 109 8.45 -20.50 1.56
CA GLY A 109 8.69 -21.82 2.16
C GLY A 109 8.82 -21.77 3.69
N TYR A 110 9.46 -20.74 4.23
CA TYR A 110 9.52 -20.53 5.69
C TYR A 110 8.12 -20.23 6.25
N CYS A 111 7.35 -19.36 5.59
CA CYS A 111 5.98 -19.06 6.01
C CYS A 111 5.12 -20.33 6.02
N HIS A 112 5.07 -21.07 4.93
CA HIS A 112 4.24 -22.27 4.81
C HIS A 112 4.66 -23.39 5.76
N THR A 113 5.96 -23.47 6.12
CA THR A 113 6.46 -24.47 7.07
C THR A 113 6.04 -24.17 8.49
N ILE A 114 6.07 -22.88 8.88
CA ILE A 114 5.76 -22.43 10.26
C ILE A 114 4.27 -22.23 10.45
N ASP A 115 3.59 -21.71 9.45
CA ASP A 115 2.15 -21.50 9.45
C ASP A 115 1.51 -21.89 8.11
N PRO A 116 1.12 -23.15 7.95
CA PRO A 116 0.45 -23.62 6.73
C PRO A 116 -1.00 -23.16 6.59
N THR A 117 -1.52 -22.38 7.54
CA THR A 117 -2.93 -21.97 7.56
C THR A 117 -3.17 -20.65 6.82
N ARG A 118 -2.13 -19.85 6.66
CA ARG A 118 -2.22 -18.53 6.02
C ARG A 118 -1.44 -18.49 4.71
N LYS A 119 -1.93 -17.66 3.82
CA LYS A 119 -1.34 -17.44 2.51
C LYS A 119 -0.24 -16.38 2.56
N VAL A 120 0.68 -16.46 1.60
CA VAL A 120 1.82 -15.54 1.45
C VAL A 120 1.54 -14.57 0.31
N THR A 121 1.86 -13.32 0.54
CA THR A 121 1.81 -12.23 -0.45
C THR A 121 3.14 -11.49 -0.53
N LEU A 122 3.28 -10.70 -1.57
CA LEU A 122 4.33 -9.71 -1.76
C LEU A 122 3.74 -8.52 -2.51
N ALA A 123 4.12 -7.32 -2.13
CA ALA A 123 3.66 -6.10 -2.73
C ALA A 123 4.56 -5.70 -3.92
N HIS A 124 4.07 -5.92 -5.14
CA HIS A 124 4.79 -5.62 -6.37
C HIS A 124 4.60 -4.18 -6.82
N ASP A 125 5.69 -3.51 -7.24
CA ASP A 125 5.63 -2.19 -7.89
C ASP A 125 5.62 -2.32 -9.42
N GLN A 126 5.29 -1.24 -10.09
CA GLN A 126 5.44 -1.05 -11.55
C GLN A 126 4.84 -2.19 -12.40
N ILE A 127 3.79 -2.78 -11.92
CA ILE A 127 3.12 -3.98 -12.47
C ILE A 127 2.69 -3.88 -13.93
N ALA A 128 2.54 -2.66 -14.46
CA ALA A 128 2.20 -2.40 -15.85
C ALA A 128 3.34 -1.71 -16.63
N ALA A 129 4.54 -1.64 -16.05
CA ALA A 129 5.69 -1.07 -16.73
C ALA A 129 6.32 -2.10 -17.68
N GLU A 130 6.74 -1.64 -18.87
CA GLU A 130 7.57 -2.45 -19.74
C GLU A 130 9.00 -1.90 -19.75
N PRO A 131 9.99 -2.76 -19.66
CA PRO A 131 9.93 -4.21 -19.66
C PRO A 131 9.89 -4.87 -18.27
N TYR A 132 9.10 -4.53 -17.25
CA TYR A 132 8.81 -5.63 -16.39
C TYR A 132 9.36 -5.68 -14.98
N SER A 133 8.78 -4.99 -14.10
CA SER A 133 8.58 -5.46 -12.75
C SER A 133 7.41 -6.46 -12.75
N ALA A 134 7.25 -7.20 -11.70
CA ALA A 134 6.16 -8.17 -11.57
C ALA A 134 6.06 -9.16 -12.75
N ARG A 135 7.16 -9.86 -13.04
CA ARG A 135 7.18 -10.93 -14.05
C ARG A 135 6.33 -12.12 -13.60
N ASP A 136 5.61 -12.74 -14.52
CA ASP A 136 4.82 -13.95 -14.23
C ASP A 136 5.65 -15.04 -13.54
N ALA A 137 6.87 -15.29 -14.00
CA ALA A 137 7.77 -16.26 -13.39
C ALA A 137 8.01 -16.01 -11.90
N PHE A 138 7.95 -14.74 -11.45
CA PHE A 138 8.06 -14.35 -10.07
C PHE A 138 6.70 -14.41 -9.35
N MET A 139 5.67 -13.80 -9.93
CA MET A 139 4.33 -13.74 -9.32
C MET A 139 3.72 -15.12 -9.10
N ASP A 140 4.00 -16.09 -9.97
CA ASP A 140 3.53 -17.46 -9.84
C ASP A 140 4.17 -18.23 -8.65
N LYS A 141 5.12 -17.62 -7.93
CA LYS A 141 5.68 -18.16 -6.68
C LYS A 141 5.01 -17.64 -5.42
N ILE A 142 4.05 -16.74 -5.58
CA ILE A 142 3.34 -16.07 -4.48
C ILE A 142 1.89 -16.56 -4.47
N ASP A 143 1.33 -16.86 -3.31
CA ASP A 143 -0.04 -17.37 -3.19
C ASP A 143 -1.09 -16.31 -3.57
N VAL A 144 -0.87 -15.06 -3.15
CA VAL A 144 -1.72 -13.92 -3.44
C VAL A 144 -0.85 -12.78 -3.96
N VAL A 145 -1.03 -12.40 -5.20
CA VAL A 145 -0.22 -11.35 -5.84
C VAL A 145 -0.70 -9.98 -5.37
N GLY A 146 0.20 -9.25 -4.74
CA GLY A 146 -0.06 -7.88 -4.27
C GLY A 146 0.35 -6.86 -5.33
N TYR A 147 -0.53 -5.90 -5.64
CA TYR A 147 -0.27 -4.85 -6.60
C TYR A 147 -0.24 -3.48 -5.93
N ASN A 148 0.91 -2.80 -6.02
CA ASN A 148 1.06 -1.42 -5.59
C ASN A 148 0.70 -0.46 -6.71
N TYR A 149 -0.05 0.58 -6.38
CA TYR A 149 -0.31 1.74 -7.23
C TYR A 149 -0.80 1.43 -8.65
N VAL A 150 -1.77 0.55 -8.77
CA VAL A 150 -2.42 0.21 -10.05
C VAL A 150 -2.76 1.45 -10.88
N GLY A 151 -3.18 2.53 -10.22
CA GLY A 151 -3.52 3.80 -10.87
C GLY A 151 -2.36 4.62 -11.44
N ARG A 152 -1.10 4.29 -11.15
CA ARG A 152 0.06 5.04 -11.68
C ARG A 152 0.21 4.87 -13.20
N TRP A 153 -0.31 3.81 -13.75
CA TRP A 153 -0.01 3.36 -15.12
C TRP A 153 -1.05 3.79 -16.15
N ARG A 154 -1.76 4.91 -15.88
CA ARG A 154 -2.68 5.59 -16.81
C ARG A 154 -3.80 4.67 -17.32
N GLU A 155 -3.95 4.57 -18.63
CA GLU A 155 -5.01 3.79 -19.29
C GLU A 155 -4.92 2.30 -19.01
N ARG A 156 -3.72 1.75 -18.78
CA ARG A 156 -3.52 0.35 -18.40
C ARG A 156 -4.05 0.04 -16.99
N ALA A 157 -4.05 1.02 -16.09
CA ALA A 157 -4.50 0.84 -14.72
C ALA A 157 -5.95 0.37 -14.62
N GLU A 158 -6.81 0.89 -15.50
CA GLU A 158 -8.23 0.52 -15.52
C GLU A 158 -8.48 -0.89 -16.09
N LEU A 159 -7.50 -1.45 -16.80
CA LEU A 159 -7.60 -2.75 -17.46
C LEU A 159 -6.75 -3.85 -16.80
N LEU A 160 -5.88 -3.48 -15.84
CA LEU A 160 -4.91 -4.41 -15.29
C LEU A 160 -5.56 -5.67 -14.71
N TYR A 161 -6.55 -5.50 -13.84
CA TYR A 161 -7.21 -6.63 -13.19
C TYR A 161 -7.94 -7.53 -14.21
N ASP A 162 -8.60 -6.93 -15.20
CA ASP A 162 -9.28 -7.69 -16.25
C ASP A 162 -8.27 -8.46 -17.12
N ALA A 163 -7.20 -7.80 -17.55
CA ALA A 163 -6.14 -8.42 -18.36
C ALA A 163 -5.45 -9.57 -17.59
N ASP A 164 -5.09 -9.32 -16.32
CA ASP A 164 -4.48 -10.34 -15.47
C ASP A 164 -5.43 -11.54 -15.26
N ARG A 165 -6.72 -11.28 -15.08
CA ARG A 165 -7.74 -12.31 -14.94
C ARG A 165 -7.97 -13.11 -16.23
N GLU A 166 -7.88 -12.48 -17.40
CA GLU A 166 -7.98 -13.16 -18.69
C GLU A 166 -6.79 -14.09 -18.95
N GLU A 167 -5.59 -13.66 -18.57
CA GLU A 167 -4.34 -14.42 -18.77
C GLU A 167 -4.12 -15.47 -17.68
N HIS A 168 -4.54 -15.20 -16.44
CA HIS A 168 -4.28 -16.01 -15.25
C HIS A 168 -5.56 -16.24 -14.42
N LEU A 169 -6.44 -17.12 -14.89
CA LEU A 169 -7.76 -17.38 -14.31
C LEU A 169 -7.75 -17.73 -12.82
N ASP A 170 -6.71 -18.41 -12.35
CA ASP A 170 -6.60 -18.89 -10.97
C ASP A 170 -5.75 -17.98 -10.07
N ARG A 171 -5.21 -16.87 -10.61
CA ARG A 171 -4.41 -15.94 -9.82
C ARG A 171 -5.28 -15.16 -8.84
N CYS A 172 -4.95 -15.25 -7.55
CA CYS A 172 -5.53 -14.40 -6.53
C CYS A 172 -4.77 -13.07 -6.47
N VAL A 173 -5.49 -11.96 -6.51
CA VAL A 173 -4.90 -10.63 -6.54
C VAL A 173 -5.46 -9.73 -5.45
N ILE A 174 -4.62 -8.83 -4.93
CA ILE A 174 -5.00 -7.84 -3.91
C ILE A 174 -4.25 -6.53 -4.19
N GLY A 175 -4.90 -5.39 -3.99
CA GLY A 175 -4.24 -4.10 -3.98
C GLY A 175 -3.48 -3.91 -2.68
N THR A 176 -2.16 -3.80 -2.71
CA THR A 176 -1.35 -3.69 -1.50
C THR A 176 -1.01 -2.25 -1.12
N GLU A 177 -0.99 -1.34 -2.09
CA GLU A 177 -0.91 0.11 -1.87
C GLU A 177 -1.66 0.85 -2.98
N ASN A 178 -2.83 1.41 -2.70
CA ASN A 178 -3.63 2.16 -3.68
C ASN A 178 -4.50 3.23 -3.05
N PRO A 179 -4.68 4.36 -3.75
CA PRO A 179 -3.64 5.21 -4.29
C PRO A 179 -3.07 6.09 -3.20
N SER A 180 -1.91 6.66 -3.41
CA SER A 180 -1.35 7.68 -2.55
C SER A 180 -2.07 9.03 -2.81
N ALA A 181 -3.15 9.30 -2.12
CA ALA A 181 -4.03 10.43 -2.43
C ALA A 181 -4.55 11.23 -1.24
N GLY A 182 -3.99 11.03 -0.05
CA GLY A 182 -4.43 11.72 1.15
C GLY A 182 -3.88 13.13 1.36
N TYR A 183 -3.20 13.71 0.38
CA TYR A 183 -2.38 14.92 0.53
C TYR A 183 -3.09 16.16 1.06
N ILE A 184 -4.40 16.22 1.05
CA ILE A 184 -5.07 17.51 1.10
C ILE A 184 -5.72 17.79 2.44
N ARG A 185 -5.22 18.88 3.03
CA ARG A 185 -5.92 19.68 4.00
C ARG A 185 -5.81 21.13 3.57
N SER A 186 -6.91 21.71 3.09
CA SER A 186 -7.03 23.15 2.79
C SER A 186 -6.22 23.71 1.62
N ASP A 187 -5.54 22.90 0.86
CA ASP A 187 -4.83 23.33 -0.34
C ASP A 187 -5.57 22.82 -1.58
N TYR A 188 -6.50 23.62 -2.05
CA TYR A 188 -7.32 23.31 -3.22
C TYR A 188 -6.75 24.05 -4.43
N ASN A 189 -5.69 23.49 -5.01
CA ASN A 189 -5.18 23.98 -6.27
C ASN A 189 -5.98 23.36 -7.43
N PHE A 190 -6.76 24.21 -8.10
CA PHE A 190 -7.58 23.81 -9.25
C PHE A 190 -6.83 23.91 -10.58
N GLU A 191 -5.61 24.43 -10.59
CA GLU A 191 -4.77 24.48 -11.79
C GLU A 191 -4.12 23.14 -12.05
N VAL A 192 -4.34 22.62 -13.25
CA VAL A 192 -3.75 21.35 -13.70
C VAL A 192 -2.34 21.63 -14.22
N ASP A 193 -1.31 21.16 -13.52
CA ASP A 193 0.00 20.98 -14.10
C ASP A 193 0.07 19.61 -14.80
N PRO A 194 -0.03 19.53 -16.13
CA PRO A 194 -0.05 18.26 -16.86
C PRO A 194 1.29 17.52 -16.79
N GLY A 195 2.35 18.16 -16.28
CA GLY A 195 3.71 17.62 -16.27
C GLY A 195 4.14 16.93 -14.98
N SER A 196 3.44 17.15 -13.85
CA SER A 196 3.87 16.62 -12.56
C SER A 196 2.93 15.54 -12.02
N PHE A 197 3.45 14.35 -11.83
CA PHE A 197 2.73 13.25 -11.17
C PHE A 197 2.39 13.58 -9.70
N TRP A 198 3.29 14.29 -9.02
CA TRP A 198 3.19 14.59 -7.59
C TRP A 198 2.39 15.86 -7.28
N ASN A 199 2.27 16.77 -8.25
CA ASN A 199 1.55 18.04 -8.11
C ASN A 199 0.17 18.00 -8.79
N LYS A 200 -0.52 16.87 -8.71
CA LYS A 200 -1.87 16.78 -9.28
C LYS A 200 -2.84 17.60 -8.46
N PRO A 201 -3.70 18.39 -9.09
CA PRO A 201 -4.76 19.08 -8.38
C PRO A 201 -5.69 18.09 -7.67
N TYR A 202 -6.22 18.51 -6.55
CA TYR A 202 -7.15 17.73 -5.71
C TYR A 202 -8.22 16.97 -6.51
N TYR A 203 -8.84 17.67 -7.45
CA TYR A 203 -9.87 17.08 -8.28
C TYR A 203 -9.39 15.84 -9.04
N THR A 204 -8.21 15.91 -9.62
CA THR A 204 -7.63 14.76 -10.36
C THR A 204 -7.27 13.61 -9.43
N ALA A 205 -6.72 13.90 -8.27
CA ALA A 205 -6.42 12.89 -7.25
C ALA A 205 -7.71 12.24 -6.73
N ALA A 206 -8.71 13.01 -6.35
CA ALA A 206 -9.99 12.49 -5.87
C ALA A 206 -10.73 11.66 -6.92
N VAL A 207 -10.72 12.08 -8.18
CA VAL A 207 -11.31 11.30 -9.29
C VAL A 207 -10.57 10.00 -9.49
N THR A 208 -9.25 9.99 -9.42
CA THR A 208 -8.42 8.77 -9.54
C THR A 208 -8.71 7.81 -8.39
N VAL A 209 -8.77 8.30 -7.16
CA VAL A 209 -9.16 7.50 -5.97
C VAL A 209 -10.53 6.87 -6.18
N GLY A 210 -11.51 7.67 -6.58
CA GLY A 210 -12.87 7.19 -6.78
C GLY A 210 -12.98 6.13 -7.88
N LYS A 211 -12.23 6.30 -8.97
CA LYS A 211 -12.16 5.31 -10.06
C LYS A 211 -11.56 4.00 -9.60
N LEU A 212 -10.40 4.04 -8.93
CA LEU A 212 -9.71 2.85 -8.45
C LEU A 212 -10.51 2.11 -7.40
N LEU A 213 -11.06 2.85 -6.43
CA LEU A 213 -11.92 2.25 -5.41
C LEU A 213 -13.13 1.56 -6.05
N ARG A 214 -13.79 2.22 -7.01
CA ARG A 214 -14.88 1.61 -7.75
C ARG A 214 -14.43 0.38 -8.52
N TYR A 215 -13.27 0.46 -9.18
CA TYR A 215 -12.74 -0.66 -9.95
C TYR A 215 -12.51 -1.88 -9.08
N THR A 216 -11.87 -1.71 -7.93
CA THR A 216 -11.71 -2.80 -6.95
C THR A 216 -13.07 -3.34 -6.49
N MET A 217 -14.02 -2.46 -6.18
CA MET A 217 -15.33 -2.86 -5.64
C MET A 217 -16.23 -3.60 -6.64
N VAL A 218 -16.05 -3.44 -7.94
CA VAL A 218 -16.88 -4.11 -8.96
C VAL A 218 -16.27 -5.42 -9.47
N HIS A 219 -15.05 -5.77 -9.04
CA HIS A 219 -14.36 -6.99 -9.42
C HIS A 219 -14.27 -7.96 -8.24
N ASP A 220 -15.20 -8.87 -8.13
CA ASP A 220 -15.32 -9.83 -7.02
C ASP A 220 -14.09 -10.73 -6.83
N PHE A 221 -13.23 -10.85 -7.85
CA PHE A 221 -12.00 -11.62 -7.78
C PHE A 221 -10.82 -10.85 -7.17
N VAL A 222 -10.92 -9.53 -7.01
CA VAL A 222 -9.93 -8.73 -6.29
C VAL A 222 -10.25 -8.82 -4.79
N VAL A 223 -9.37 -9.44 -4.02
CA VAL A 223 -9.61 -9.79 -2.61
C VAL A 223 -9.80 -8.56 -1.72
N GLY A 224 -9.14 -7.45 -2.05
CA GLY A 224 -9.24 -6.20 -1.31
C GLY A 224 -8.27 -5.15 -1.83
N ASP A 225 -8.25 -4.02 -1.15
CA ASP A 225 -7.40 -2.89 -1.50
C ASP A 225 -6.92 -2.16 -0.25
N TYR A 226 -5.61 -2.06 -0.08
CA TYR A 226 -5.00 -1.33 1.02
C TYR A 226 -4.66 0.08 0.56
N MET A 227 -5.23 1.04 1.24
CA MET A 227 -5.00 2.45 0.96
C MET A 227 -3.64 2.89 1.48
N TRP A 228 -2.85 3.59 0.64
CA TRP A 228 -1.65 4.27 1.06
C TRP A 228 -1.90 5.75 1.29
N THR A 229 -1.98 6.19 2.51
CA THR A 229 -1.84 5.46 3.76
C THR A 229 -2.86 5.95 4.78
N GLY A 230 -3.03 5.23 5.88
CA GLY A 230 -3.98 5.62 6.92
C GLY A 230 -3.59 6.88 7.66
N ILE A 231 -2.29 7.07 7.94
CA ILE A 231 -1.76 8.16 8.77
C ILE A 231 -0.49 8.71 8.10
N ASP A 232 -0.30 10.04 8.11
CA ASP A 232 0.97 10.66 7.71
C ASP A 232 2.13 10.12 8.54
N TYR A 233 3.29 9.95 7.93
CA TYR A 233 4.46 9.38 8.57
C TYR A 233 5.72 10.24 8.35
N LEU A 234 6.72 10.05 9.21
CA LEU A 234 7.92 10.89 9.22
C LEU A 234 8.92 10.56 8.12
N GLY A 235 8.77 9.41 7.45
CA GLY A 235 9.60 9.02 6.31
C GLY A 235 9.23 9.74 5.02
N GLU A 236 10.06 9.62 3.99
CA GLU A 236 9.82 10.11 2.62
C GLU A 236 9.42 11.59 2.53
N ALA A 237 9.92 12.40 3.44
CA ALA A 237 9.64 13.83 3.50
C ALA A 237 10.73 14.63 2.80
N ASN A 238 10.33 15.48 1.84
CA ASN A 238 11.21 16.43 1.18
C ASN A 238 11.17 17.79 1.90
N TRP A 239 12.33 18.31 2.27
CA TRP A 239 12.41 19.65 2.88
C TRP A 239 11.72 20.70 2.00
N PRO A 240 10.89 21.60 2.56
CA PRO A 240 10.63 21.89 3.98
C PRO A 240 9.56 21.04 4.67
N GLN A 241 8.98 20.08 4.01
CA GLN A 241 8.01 19.17 4.60
C GLN A 241 8.67 18.32 5.69
N ARG A 242 7.91 17.98 6.73
CA ARG A 242 8.38 17.22 7.89
C ARG A 242 7.85 15.79 7.94
N SER A 243 6.89 15.48 7.08
CA SER A 243 6.24 14.19 6.97
C SER A 243 5.78 13.94 5.55
N ALA A 244 5.65 12.68 5.15
CA ALA A 244 4.89 12.31 3.97
C ALA A 244 3.41 12.59 4.23
N GLY A 245 2.78 13.35 3.34
CA GLY A 245 1.43 13.88 3.52
C GLY A 245 0.30 13.02 2.93
N CYS A 246 0.55 11.75 2.62
CA CYS A 246 -0.39 10.87 1.91
C CYS A 246 -1.43 10.17 2.81
N GLY A 247 -1.36 10.34 4.13
CA GLY A 247 -2.32 9.78 5.07
C GLY A 247 -3.72 10.39 4.98
N CYS A 248 -4.73 9.64 5.36
CA CYS A 248 -6.08 10.15 5.60
C CYS A 248 -6.19 10.90 6.94
N LEU A 249 -5.31 10.58 7.87
CA LEU A 249 -5.08 11.30 9.11
C LEU A 249 -3.71 11.97 9.06
N ASP A 250 -3.56 13.12 9.68
CA ASP A 250 -2.24 13.71 9.86
C ASP A 250 -1.48 13.04 11.03
N THR A 251 -0.22 13.43 11.24
CA THR A 251 0.63 12.91 12.33
C THR A 251 0.09 13.17 13.74
N CYS A 252 -0.86 14.09 13.87
CA CYS A 252 -1.57 14.38 15.14
C CYS A 252 -2.92 13.63 15.22
N GLY A 253 -3.27 12.86 14.19
CA GLY A 253 -4.51 12.10 14.14
C GLY A 253 -5.75 12.92 13.76
N PHE A 254 -5.59 14.12 13.18
CA PHE A 254 -6.72 14.87 12.64
C PHE A 254 -7.09 14.38 11.25
N GLU A 255 -8.39 14.30 11.00
CA GLU A 255 -8.96 13.84 9.73
C GLU A 255 -8.67 14.86 8.61
N LYS A 256 -8.35 14.34 7.42
CA LYS A 256 -8.26 15.09 6.18
C LYS A 256 -9.49 14.82 5.31
N ASP A 257 -9.61 15.53 4.18
CA ASP A 257 -10.74 15.35 3.26
C ASP A 257 -10.88 13.92 2.76
N ALA A 258 -9.74 13.25 2.51
CA ALA A 258 -9.71 11.84 2.09
C ALA A 258 -10.34 10.90 3.14
N PHE A 259 -10.21 11.19 4.43
CA PHE A 259 -10.86 10.41 5.48
C PHE A 259 -12.39 10.38 5.29
N TYR A 260 -13.00 11.53 5.03
CA TYR A 260 -14.44 11.63 4.84
C TYR A 260 -14.91 11.02 3.53
N PHE A 261 -14.06 11.09 2.48
CA PHE A 261 -14.32 10.39 1.22
C PHE A 261 -14.43 8.87 1.44
N TYR A 262 -13.40 8.26 2.00
CA TYR A 262 -13.40 6.81 2.27
C TYR A 262 -14.49 6.40 3.27
N ARG A 263 -14.70 7.21 4.32
CA ARG A 263 -15.79 6.98 5.27
C ARG A 263 -17.15 6.94 4.58
N SER A 264 -17.37 7.77 3.58
CA SER A 264 -18.65 7.80 2.84
C SER A 264 -18.94 6.49 2.07
N VAL A 265 -17.88 5.74 1.73
CA VAL A 265 -17.99 4.47 1.00
C VAL A 265 -17.93 3.28 1.95
N TRP A 266 -17.00 3.27 2.89
CA TRP A 266 -16.73 2.11 3.74
C TRP A 266 -17.60 2.02 4.99
N ASN A 267 -17.95 3.17 5.60
CA ASN A 267 -18.84 3.17 6.78
C ASN A 267 -20.31 3.19 6.34
N GLN A 268 -20.91 2.00 6.26
CA GLN A 268 -22.32 1.84 5.89
C GLN A 268 -23.29 2.05 7.08
N LYS A 269 -22.78 2.28 8.29
CA LYS A 269 -23.60 2.38 9.52
C LYS A 269 -24.18 3.77 9.71
N GLU A 270 -23.50 4.80 9.22
CA GLU A 270 -23.87 6.18 9.43
C GLU A 270 -24.07 6.93 8.11
N LYS A 271 -25.09 7.77 8.07
CA LYS A 271 -25.29 8.72 6.97
C LYS A 271 -24.79 10.08 7.41
N PHE A 272 -23.89 10.66 6.65
CA PHE A 272 -23.36 12.00 6.90
C PHE A 272 -23.17 12.77 5.60
N ALA A 273 -22.97 14.07 5.69
CA ALA A 273 -22.57 14.92 4.59
C ALA A 273 -21.29 15.67 4.97
N TYR A 274 -20.33 15.69 4.08
CA TYR A 274 -19.10 16.44 4.20
C TYR A 274 -19.01 17.45 3.08
N LEU A 275 -18.83 18.73 3.42
CA LEU A 275 -18.74 19.82 2.45
C LEU A 275 -17.28 20.19 2.22
N CYS A 276 -16.81 19.96 1.00
CA CYS A 276 -15.49 20.28 0.53
C CYS A 276 -15.62 21.15 -0.72
N PRO A 277 -14.82 22.20 -0.87
CA PRO A 277 -13.76 22.72 0.01
C PRO A 277 -14.25 23.58 1.19
N HIS A 278 -13.33 24.08 1.99
CA HIS A 278 -13.65 25.00 3.08
C HIS A 278 -14.30 26.29 2.56
N TRP A 279 -15.25 26.82 3.31
CA TRP A 279 -16.02 28.00 2.92
C TRP A 279 -15.26 29.34 3.01
N ASN A 280 -14.07 29.35 3.55
CA ASN A 280 -13.19 30.51 3.63
C ASN A 280 -12.27 30.71 2.42
N LEU A 281 -12.43 29.93 1.37
CA LEU A 281 -11.71 30.12 0.12
C LEU A 281 -12.09 31.45 -0.53
N LYS A 282 -11.06 32.19 -0.95
CA LYS A 282 -11.25 33.39 -1.77
C LYS A 282 -11.37 32.95 -3.23
N LEU A 283 -12.59 32.75 -3.67
CA LEU A 283 -12.92 32.42 -5.05
C LEU A 283 -13.23 33.66 -5.84
N GLU A 284 -12.84 33.68 -7.11
CA GLU A 284 -13.28 34.73 -8.04
C GLU A 284 -14.76 34.56 -8.35
N LYS A 285 -15.44 35.71 -8.67
CA LYS A 285 -16.85 35.69 -9.02
C LYS A 285 -17.09 34.86 -10.29
N GLY A 286 -17.83 33.78 -10.17
CA GLY A 286 -18.15 32.89 -11.28
C GLY A 286 -17.39 31.56 -11.22
N THR A 287 -16.53 31.31 -10.21
CA THR A 287 -15.98 30.00 -9.93
C THR A 287 -17.11 29.09 -9.42
N VAL A 288 -17.27 27.93 -10.05
CA VAL A 288 -18.27 26.91 -9.70
C VAL A 288 -17.56 25.69 -9.14
#